data_a1d9475dcf896b4837cc23bf038c1ed7
#
_entry.id   a1d9475dcf896b4837cc23bf038c1ed7
#
_cell.length_a   1.000
_cell.length_b   1.000
_cell.length_c   1.000
_cell.angle_alpha   90.00
_cell.angle_beta   90.00
_cell.angle_gamma   90.00
#
_symmetry.space_group_name_H-M   'P 1'
#
loop_
_entity.id
_entity.type
_entity.pdbx_description
1 polymer ?
#
loop_
_entity_poly.entity_id
_entity_poly.type
_entity_poly.pdbx_seq_one_letter_code
_entity_poly.pdbx_strand_id
1 'polypeptide(L)'
;MRKAVFFDLDGTLLPLRMDEFLRLYYAAINKAGFYDRISRENGEGIFIKAVYAMLGNDGKKTNAEAFWEAIEKLSGKPSDTLIPHMNAFYSNEFKLVKDCTRIEQRAVEAVRELGRKGYRLILATNPMFPAIATDQRIDWAGLCPGDFEYVSYYGNSS
;
A
#
# COMPACT_ATOMS: atom_id res chain seq x y z
N MET A 1 12.97 -20.98 21.28
CA MET A 1 12.44 -19.67 20.79
C MET A 1 12.46 -19.68 19.27
N ARG A 2 11.32 -19.51 18.61
CA ARG A 2 11.27 -19.41 17.13
C ARG A 2 11.90 -18.11 16.68
N LYS A 3 12.83 -18.14 15.74
CA LYS A 3 13.44 -16.95 15.15
C LYS A 3 12.45 -16.32 14.15
N ALA A 4 12.40 -15.00 14.08
CA ALA A 4 11.62 -14.26 13.09
C ALA A 4 12.52 -13.70 11.99
N VAL A 5 11.99 -13.66 10.76
CA VAL A 5 12.60 -12.98 9.62
C VAL A 5 11.66 -11.90 9.15
N PHE A 6 12.19 -10.69 9.00
CA PHE A 6 11.46 -9.53 8.51
C PHE A 6 11.86 -9.30 7.06
N PHE A 7 10.84 -9.11 6.22
CA PHE A 7 11.00 -8.77 4.81
C PHE A 7 10.40 -7.41 4.52
N ASP A 8 11.05 -6.66 3.67
CA ASP A 8 10.43 -5.56 2.96
C ASP A 8 9.81 -6.08 1.66
N LEU A 9 8.85 -5.34 1.09
CA LEU A 9 8.13 -5.73 -0.13
C LEU A 9 8.70 -5.04 -1.37
N ASP A 10 8.53 -3.73 -1.44
CA ASP A 10 8.77 -2.95 -2.64
C ASP A 10 10.27 -2.77 -2.91
N GLY A 11 10.76 -3.30 -4.03
CA GLY A 11 12.20 -3.33 -4.35
C GLY A 11 12.96 -4.48 -3.69
N THR A 12 12.32 -5.28 -2.81
CA THR A 12 12.91 -6.43 -2.13
C THR A 12 12.28 -7.74 -2.61
N LEU A 13 11.08 -8.08 -2.12
CA LEU A 13 10.34 -9.27 -2.58
C LEU A 13 9.62 -9.02 -3.90
N LEU A 14 9.19 -7.78 -4.15
CA LEU A 14 8.55 -7.34 -5.37
C LEU A 14 9.48 -6.38 -6.12
N PRO A 15 10.25 -6.84 -7.12
CA PRO A 15 11.03 -5.95 -7.97
C PRO A 15 10.12 -4.97 -8.71
N LEU A 16 10.33 -3.69 -8.46
CA LEU A 16 9.66 -2.60 -9.15
C LEU A 16 10.58 -1.39 -9.28
N ARG A 17 10.28 -0.52 -10.23
CA ARG A 17 10.87 0.81 -10.32
C ARG A 17 9.92 1.81 -9.69
N MET A 18 10.34 2.45 -8.61
CA MET A 18 9.48 3.34 -7.83
C MET A 18 8.95 4.52 -8.65
N ASP A 19 9.79 5.09 -9.53
CA ASP A 19 9.41 6.18 -10.42
C ASP A 19 8.27 5.77 -11.38
N GLU A 20 8.36 4.58 -11.95
CA GLU A 20 7.35 4.03 -12.84
C GLU A 20 6.08 3.63 -12.08
N PHE A 21 6.24 3.00 -10.91
CA PHE A 21 5.13 2.65 -10.03
C PHE A 21 4.31 3.89 -9.66
N LEU A 22 4.94 4.95 -9.17
CA LEU A 22 4.25 6.18 -8.78
C LEU A 22 3.56 6.84 -9.98
N ARG A 23 4.21 6.87 -11.14
CA ARG A 23 3.61 7.42 -12.37
C ARG A 23 2.33 6.66 -12.76
N LEU A 24 2.38 5.32 -12.74
CA LEU A 24 1.21 4.48 -13.06
C LEU A 24 0.13 4.59 -12.00
N TYR A 25 0.51 4.63 -10.73
CA TYR A 25 -0.40 4.79 -9.60
C TYR A 25 -1.20 6.10 -9.68
N TYR A 26 -0.51 7.23 -9.86
CA TYR A 26 -1.18 8.53 -9.98
C TYR A 26 -2.03 8.64 -11.25
N ALA A 27 -1.60 8.05 -12.35
CA ALA A 27 -2.42 7.98 -13.56
C ALA A 27 -3.68 7.13 -13.36
N ALA A 28 -3.57 5.99 -12.68
CA ALA A 28 -4.70 5.11 -12.41
C ALA A 28 -5.73 5.75 -11.45
N ILE A 29 -5.28 6.40 -10.37
CA ILE A 29 -6.17 7.06 -9.41
C ILE A 29 -6.87 8.28 -10.03
N ASN A 30 -6.19 9.01 -10.91
CA ASN A 30 -6.77 10.10 -11.68
C ASN A 30 -7.85 9.56 -12.66
N LYS A 31 -7.54 8.49 -13.38
CA LYS A 31 -8.48 7.80 -14.29
C LYS A 31 -9.73 7.32 -13.55
N ALA A 32 -9.61 6.87 -12.32
CA ALA A 32 -10.72 6.48 -11.45
C ALA A 32 -11.57 7.68 -10.99
N GLY A 33 -11.16 8.91 -11.29
CA GLY A 33 -11.87 10.14 -10.91
C GLY A 33 -11.83 10.42 -9.40
N PHE A 34 -10.88 9.82 -8.67
CA PHE A 34 -10.84 9.98 -7.22
C PHE A 34 -10.47 11.40 -6.79
N TYR A 35 -9.59 12.07 -7.53
CA TYR A 35 -9.24 13.47 -7.24
C TYR A 35 -10.43 14.41 -7.32
N ASP A 36 -11.29 14.29 -8.33
CA ASP A 36 -12.51 15.09 -8.48
C ASP A 36 -13.50 14.85 -7.33
N ARG A 37 -13.50 13.66 -6.76
CA ARG A 37 -14.32 13.34 -5.58
C ARG A 37 -13.81 14.04 -4.33
N ILE A 38 -12.50 14.21 -4.18
CA ILE A 38 -11.91 15.00 -3.11
C ILE A 38 -12.24 16.48 -3.33
N SER A 39 -11.87 17.04 -4.48
CA SER A 39 -12.15 18.42 -4.87
C SER A 39 -11.97 18.58 -6.37
N ARG A 40 -12.94 19.25 -7.05
CA ARG A 40 -12.82 19.55 -8.48
C ARG A 40 -11.71 20.54 -8.79
N GLU A 41 -11.37 21.41 -7.85
CA GLU A 41 -10.38 22.47 -8.07
C GLU A 41 -8.97 22.03 -7.72
N ASN A 42 -8.78 21.20 -6.67
CA ASN A 42 -7.45 20.87 -6.16
C ASN A 42 -7.38 19.47 -5.51
N GLY A 43 -8.11 18.48 -6.04
CA GLY A 43 -8.17 17.14 -5.43
C GLY A 43 -6.83 16.43 -5.39
N GLU A 44 -6.02 16.51 -6.46
CA GLU A 44 -4.67 15.96 -6.50
C GLU A 44 -3.75 16.60 -5.44
N GLY A 45 -3.76 17.92 -5.34
CA GLY A 45 -2.94 18.63 -4.35
C GLY A 45 -3.31 18.28 -2.90
N ILE A 46 -4.60 18.09 -2.62
CA ILE A 46 -5.09 17.62 -1.31
C ILE A 46 -4.62 16.20 -1.05
N PHE A 47 -4.74 15.30 -2.04
CA PHE A 47 -4.30 13.92 -1.93
C PHE A 47 -2.80 13.83 -1.62
N ILE A 48 -1.98 14.56 -2.35
CA ILE A 48 -0.52 14.60 -2.12
C ILE A 48 -0.20 15.10 -0.70
N LYS A 49 -0.88 16.15 -0.21
CA LYS A 49 -0.69 16.62 1.17
C LYS A 49 -1.09 15.57 2.21
N ALA A 50 -2.12 14.77 1.95
CA ALA A 50 -2.49 13.67 2.82
C ALA A 50 -1.46 12.55 2.83
N VAL A 51 -0.82 12.25 1.69
CA VAL A 51 0.33 11.34 1.63
C VAL A 51 1.50 11.87 2.47
N TYR A 52 1.80 13.17 2.39
CA TYR A 52 2.82 13.78 3.26
C TYR A 52 2.45 13.74 4.75
N ALA A 53 1.17 13.81 5.10
CA ALA A 53 0.73 13.65 6.49
C ALA A 53 1.03 12.24 7.03
N MET A 54 0.90 11.19 6.19
CA MET A 54 1.36 9.85 6.57
C MET A 54 2.88 9.78 6.77
N LEU A 55 3.66 10.38 5.85
CA LEU A 55 5.14 10.39 5.93
C LEU A 55 5.64 11.15 7.15
N GLY A 56 4.90 12.15 7.63
CA GLY A 56 5.21 12.93 8.83
C GLY A 56 4.54 12.41 10.10
N ASN A 57 3.90 11.23 10.07
CA ASN A 57 3.21 10.65 11.22
C ASN A 57 4.21 10.32 12.34
N ASP A 58 3.91 10.77 13.56
CA ASP A 58 4.77 10.59 14.73
C ASP A 58 4.53 9.28 15.50
N GLY A 59 3.75 8.38 14.93
CA GLY A 59 3.44 7.07 15.50
C GLY A 59 2.33 7.05 16.57
N LYS A 60 1.66 8.18 16.83
CA LYS A 60 0.55 8.23 17.80
C LYS A 60 -0.77 7.72 17.23
N LYS A 61 -0.86 7.61 15.94
CA LYS A 61 -2.02 7.10 15.20
C LYS A 61 -1.54 6.27 14.01
N THR A 62 -2.45 5.52 13.42
CA THR A 62 -2.15 4.78 12.18
C THR A 62 -1.96 5.75 11.00
N ASN A 63 -1.27 5.30 9.97
CA ASN A 63 -1.13 6.07 8.73
C ASN A 63 -2.49 6.29 8.03
N ALA A 64 -3.43 5.35 8.17
CA ALA A 64 -4.80 5.53 7.68
C ALA A 64 -5.48 6.72 8.35
N GLU A 65 -5.41 6.81 9.68
CA GLU A 65 -5.97 7.95 10.43
C GLU A 65 -5.32 9.27 10.01
N ALA A 66 -3.97 9.30 9.92
CA ALA A 66 -3.25 10.49 9.48
C ALA A 66 -3.66 10.95 8.06
N PHE A 67 -3.83 10.00 7.13
CA PHE A 67 -4.25 10.27 5.77
C PHE A 67 -5.67 10.83 5.71
N TRP A 68 -6.62 10.13 6.32
CA TRP A 68 -8.04 10.50 6.22
C TRP A 68 -8.36 11.79 6.95
N GLU A 69 -7.76 12.02 8.13
CA GLU A 69 -7.87 13.31 8.83
C GLU A 69 -7.35 14.48 7.98
N ALA A 70 -6.23 14.28 7.27
CA ALA A 70 -5.71 15.32 6.37
C ALA A 70 -6.66 15.57 5.18
N ILE A 71 -7.23 14.52 4.58
CA ILE A 71 -8.25 14.63 3.53
C ILE A 71 -9.46 15.42 4.04
N GLU A 72 -10.03 15.03 5.17
CA GLU A 72 -11.20 15.71 5.76
C GLU A 72 -10.93 17.19 6.03
N LYS A 73 -9.81 17.48 6.68
CA LYS A 73 -9.42 18.85 7.03
C LYS A 73 -9.23 19.75 5.80
N LEU A 74 -8.65 19.21 4.72
CA LEU A 74 -8.31 20.00 3.54
C LEU A 74 -9.45 20.07 2.51
N SER A 75 -10.30 19.05 2.42
CA SER A 75 -11.41 19.00 1.47
C SER A 75 -12.75 19.46 2.06
N GLY A 76 -12.89 19.44 3.38
CA GLY A 76 -14.16 19.63 4.08
C GLY A 76 -15.15 18.48 3.90
N LYS A 77 -14.73 17.34 3.34
CA LYS A 77 -15.58 16.17 3.10
C LYS A 77 -15.29 15.07 4.12
N PRO A 78 -16.32 14.43 4.69
CA PRO A 78 -16.16 13.28 5.58
C PRO A 78 -15.48 12.10 4.86
N SER A 79 -14.54 11.44 5.52
CA SER A 79 -13.80 10.32 4.96
C SER A 79 -14.68 9.12 4.61
N ASP A 80 -15.74 8.89 5.38
CA ASP A 80 -16.72 7.82 5.14
C ASP A 80 -17.39 7.90 3.77
N THR A 81 -17.52 9.11 3.21
CA THR A 81 -18.05 9.34 1.85
C THR A 81 -17.03 9.04 0.76
N LEU A 82 -15.73 9.06 1.06
CA LEU A 82 -14.63 8.88 0.11
C LEU A 82 -14.02 7.47 0.15
N ILE A 83 -13.99 6.84 1.32
CA ILE A 83 -13.43 5.50 1.53
C ILE A 83 -14.01 4.45 0.56
N PRO A 84 -15.33 4.37 0.31
CA PRO A 84 -15.88 3.40 -0.66
C PRO A 84 -15.32 3.58 -2.07
N HIS A 85 -15.07 4.82 -2.50
CA HIS A 85 -14.50 5.12 -3.81
C HIS A 85 -13.02 4.75 -3.89
N MET A 86 -12.26 4.97 -2.81
CA MET A 86 -10.87 4.54 -2.73
C MET A 86 -10.77 3.00 -2.74
N ASN A 87 -11.66 2.30 -2.03
CA ASN A 87 -11.71 0.85 -2.05
C ASN A 87 -12.07 0.31 -3.45
N ALA A 88 -13.00 0.97 -4.16
CA ALA A 88 -13.35 0.63 -5.54
C ALA A 88 -12.13 0.81 -6.47
N PHE A 89 -11.38 1.90 -6.34
CA PHE A 89 -10.13 2.12 -7.07
C PHE A 89 -9.13 0.97 -6.84
N TYR A 90 -8.86 0.60 -5.59
CA TYR A 90 -7.95 -0.50 -5.30
C TYR A 90 -8.46 -1.86 -5.80
N SER A 91 -9.75 -2.06 -5.84
CA SER A 91 -10.34 -3.30 -6.37
C SER A 91 -10.27 -3.41 -7.91
N ASN A 92 -10.21 -2.28 -8.62
CA ASN A 92 -10.32 -2.23 -10.08
C ASN A 92 -9.07 -1.67 -10.75
N GLU A 93 -8.91 -0.32 -10.77
CA GLU A 93 -7.89 0.36 -11.57
C GLU A 93 -6.47 0.16 -11.04
N PHE A 94 -6.29 -0.06 -9.75
CA PHE A 94 -4.96 -0.30 -9.15
C PHE A 94 -4.25 -1.51 -9.78
N LYS A 95 -5.00 -2.49 -10.29
CA LYS A 95 -4.43 -3.66 -10.98
C LYS A 95 -3.59 -3.30 -12.21
N LEU A 96 -3.85 -2.14 -12.82
CA LEU A 96 -3.06 -1.64 -13.97
C LEU A 96 -1.62 -1.30 -13.57
N VAL A 97 -1.36 -1.07 -12.29
CA VAL A 97 -0.01 -0.77 -11.78
C VAL A 97 0.89 -2.00 -11.78
N LYS A 98 0.32 -3.21 -11.84
CA LYS A 98 1.07 -4.47 -11.89
C LYS A 98 2.11 -4.51 -13.02
N ASP A 99 1.85 -3.86 -14.14
CA ASP A 99 2.70 -3.93 -15.33
C ASP A 99 4.13 -3.42 -15.11
N CYS A 100 4.38 -2.62 -14.05
CA CYS A 100 5.72 -2.17 -13.66
C CYS A 100 6.47 -3.16 -12.75
N THR A 101 5.88 -4.30 -12.44
CA THR A 101 6.41 -5.30 -11.51
C THR A 101 6.75 -6.61 -12.21
N ARG A 102 7.48 -7.47 -11.54
CA ARG A 102 7.74 -8.84 -11.98
C ARG A 102 7.91 -9.77 -10.79
N ILE A 103 7.71 -11.07 -11.03
CA ILE A 103 8.05 -12.10 -10.04
C ILE A 103 9.56 -12.31 -10.05
N GLU A 104 10.17 -12.27 -8.85
CA GLU A 104 11.54 -12.71 -8.62
C GLU A 104 11.52 -14.11 -7.99
N GLN A 105 11.75 -15.13 -8.79
CA GLN A 105 11.61 -16.53 -8.36
C GLN A 105 12.48 -16.87 -7.15
N ARG A 106 13.69 -16.30 -7.07
CA ARG A 106 14.60 -16.53 -5.93
C ARG A 106 14.05 -15.97 -4.62
N ALA A 107 13.35 -14.84 -4.67
CA ALA A 107 12.70 -14.27 -3.50
C ALA A 107 11.55 -15.18 -3.02
N VAL A 108 10.72 -15.67 -3.95
CA VAL A 108 9.65 -16.63 -3.65
C VAL A 108 10.21 -17.90 -3.00
N GLU A 109 11.27 -18.45 -3.56
CA GLU A 109 11.93 -19.66 -3.03
C GLU A 109 12.52 -19.43 -1.64
N ALA A 110 13.14 -18.27 -1.39
CA ALA A 110 13.71 -17.91 -0.09
C ALA A 110 12.61 -17.81 0.99
N VAL A 111 11.49 -17.15 0.71
CA VAL A 111 10.35 -17.05 1.64
C VAL A 111 9.82 -18.45 1.97
N ARG A 112 9.56 -19.28 0.96
CA ARG A 112 9.05 -20.65 1.15
C ARG A 112 10.01 -21.54 1.92
N GLU A 113 11.32 -21.44 1.66
CA GLU A 113 12.34 -22.21 2.35
C GLU A 113 12.43 -21.83 3.83
N LEU A 114 12.39 -20.52 4.15
CA LEU A 114 12.41 -20.05 5.53
C LEU A 114 11.14 -20.48 6.28
N GLY A 115 9.98 -20.44 5.64
CA GLY A 115 8.74 -20.97 6.19
C GLY A 115 8.83 -22.47 6.51
N ARG A 116 9.36 -23.29 5.57
CA ARG A 116 9.58 -24.73 5.80
C ARG A 116 10.57 -25.01 6.94
N LYS A 117 11.55 -24.14 7.16
CA LYS A 117 12.48 -24.22 8.30
C LYS A 117 11.87 -23.79 9.63
N GLY A 118 10.61 -23.35 9.65
CA GLY A 118 9.87 -22.99 10.85
C GLY A 118 10.18 -21.59 11.39
N TYR A 119 10.73 -20.70 10.56
CA TYR A 119 10.85 -19.28 10.92
C TYR A 119 9.48 -18.63 10.92
N ARG A 120 9.29 -17.62 11.78
CA ARG A 120 8.17 -16.68 11.70
C ARG A 120 8.50 -15.68 10.62
N LEU A 121 7.63 -15.54 9.64
CA LEU A 121 7.83 -14.61 8.53
C LEU A 121 6.96 -13.38 8.74
N ILE A 122 7.58 -12.22 8.69
CA ILE A 122 6.94 -10.92 8.94
C ILE A 122 7.18 -10.05 7.71
N LEU A 123 6.13 -9.53 7.09
CA LEU A 123 6.26 -8.53 6.04
C LEU A 123 6.16 -7.14 6.67
N ALA A 124 7.31 -6.49 6.85
CA ALA A 124 7.46 -5.16 7.43
C ALA A 124 7.75 -4.15 6.31
N THR A 125 6.79 -3.96 5.41
CA THR A 125 6.88 -2.94 4.35
C THR A 125 6.47 -1.58 4.87
N ASN A 126 6.89 -0.50 4.19
CA ASN A 126 6.43 0.85 4.53
C ASN A 126 4.90 0.94 4.45
N PRO A 127 4.18 1.26 5.54
CA PRO A 127 2.74 1.11 5.64
C PRO A 127 1.96 2.29 5.01
N MET A 128 2.22 2.57 3.72
CA MET A 128 1.59 3.66 2.98
C MET A 128 0.30 3.25 2.26
N PHE A 129 -0.01 1.97 2.21
CA PHE A 129 -1.13 1.43 1.43
C PHE A 129 -2.11 0.64 2.32
N PRO A 130 -3.41 0.58 1.94
CA PRO A 130 -4.39 -0.27 2.61
C PRO A 130 -4.09 -1.76 2.38
N ALA A 131 -4.66 -2.61 3.24
CA ALA A 131 -4.49 -4.07 3.14
C ALA A 131 -4.77 -4.60 1.74
N ILE A 132 -5.88 -4.17 1.09
CA ILE A 132 -6.25 -4.60 -0.26
C ILE A 132 -5.15 -4.32 -1.30
N ALA A 133 -4.44 -3.20 -1.20
CA ALA A 133 -3.35 -2.86 -2.12
C ALA A 133 -2.06 -3.62 -1.76
N THR A 134 -1.81 -3.82 -0.47
CA THR A 134 -0.65 -4.59 0.01
C THR A 134 -0.78 -6.05 -0.39
N ASP A 135 -1.95 -6.65 -0.20
CA ASP A 135 -2.23 -8.04 -0.57
C ASP A 135 -2.05 -8.27 -2.08
N GLN A 136 -2.57 -7.35 -2.92
CA GLN A 136 -2.35 -7.43 -4.37
C GLN A 136 -0.86 -7.39 -4.73
N ARG A 137 -0.06 -6.54 -4.08
CA ARG A 137 1.39 -6.47 -4.34
C ARG A 137 2.12 -7.72 -3.88
N ILE A 138 1.68 -8.37 -2.79
CA ILE A 138 2.18 -9.68 -2.37
C ILE A 138 1.88 -10.73 -3.45
N ASP A 139 0.65 -10.74 -3.98
CA ASP A 139 0.27 -11.62 -5.09
C ASP A 139 1.09 -11.35 -6.36
N TRP A 140 1.40 -10.09 -6.67
CA TRP A 140 2.25 -9.73 -7.80
C TRP A 140 3.69 -10.22 -7.64
N ALA A 141 4.16 -10.36 -6.39
CA ALA A 141 5.45 -10.96 -6.08
C ALA A 141 5.46 -12.50 -6.22
N GLY A 142 4.30 -13.14 -6.47
CA GLY A 142 4.17 -14.60 -6.52
C GLY A 142 4.09 -15.28 -5.16
N LEU A 143 3.70 -14.50 -4.15
CA LEU A 143 3.51 -14.91 -2.75
C LEU A 143 2.03 -14.76 -2.36
N CYS A 144 1.68 -15.26 -1.17
CA CYS A 144 0.35 -15.08 -0.60
C CYS A 144 0.46 -14.31 0.74
N PRO A 145 -0.51 -13.46 1.10
CA PRO A 145 -0.53 -12.83 2.42
C PRO A 145 -0.42 -13.83 3.56
N GLY A 146 -1.00 -15.04 3.41
CA GLY A 146 -0.92 -16.14 4.37
C GLY A 146 0.46 -16.78 4.53
N ASP A 147 1.44 -16.44 3.70
CA ASP A 147 2.84 -16.86 3.88
C ASP A 147 3.50 -16.14 5.07
N PHE A 148 2.89 -15.03 5.54
CA PHE A 148 3.41 -14.19 6.60
C PHE A 148 2.52 -14.24 7.84
N GLU A 149 3.11 -14.30 9.03
CA GLU A 149 2.41 -14.24 10.31
C GLU A 149 1.85 -12.82 10.58
N TYR A 150 2.53 -11.79 10.04
CA TYR A 150 2.12 -10.40 10.14
C TYR A 150 2.50 -9.65 8.85
N VAL A 151 1.61 -8.78 8.41
CA VAL A 151 1.81 -7.85 7.29
C VAL A 151 1.50 -6.44 7.76
N SER A 152 2.45 -5.51 7.59
CA SER A 152 2.20 -4.10 7.87
C SER A 152 1.45 -3.43 6.73
N TYR A 153 0.47 -2.60 7.06
CA TYR A 153 -0.27 -1.73 6.15
C TYR A 153 -0.77 -0.48 6.87
N TYR A 154 -1.25 0.51 6.15
CA TYR A 154 -1.55 1.83 6.71
C TYR A 154 -2.60 1.82 7.83
N GLY A 155 -3.46 0.81 7.91
CA GLY A 155 -4.51 0.67 8.92
C GLY A 155 -4.05 -0.02 10.22
N ASN A 156 -2.86 -0.65 10.25
CA ASN A 156 -2.32 -1.34 11.43
C ASN A 156 -0.93 -0.86 11.87
N SER A 157 -0.39 0.14 11.17
CA SER A 157 0.97 0.64 11.40
C SER A 157 1.03 2.14 11.15
N SER A 158 2.11 2.76 11.60
CA SER A 158 2.41 4.18 11.50
C SER A 158 3.77 4.43 10.85
#